data_5746492310eaabe5dc42b810ead5c261
#
_entry.id   5746492310eaabe5dc42b810ead5c261
#
_cell.length_a   1.000
_cell.length_b   1.000
_cell.length_c   1.000
_cell.angle_alpha   90.00
_cell.angle_beta   90.00
_cell.angle_gamma   90.00
#
_symmetry.space_group_name_H-M   'P 1'
#
loop_
_entity.id
_entity.type
_entity.pdbx_description
1 polymer ?
#
loop_
_entity_poly.entity_id
_entity_poly.type
_entity_poly.pdbx_seq_one_letter_code
_entity_poly.pdbx_strand_id
1 'polypeptide(L)'
;MSRKLFTSESVTEGHPDKISDKISDAILDEMLRQDPMSRVACETFCTTGLVAIMGEITTNAYVDFQKVVRDTVRDIGYTRAKFGFDCDSCAVISSIHEQSPDIAIGVDKSLEAKSGEDDDGLDTGAGDQGLMFGYACDETPELMPLPISLSHTLAKRLTAVRKEGICDYLRPDGKTQVTVEYRHGVPARVDTVVVSTQHSPDVSLEEIRADMIKHVITPELPAHLFDEQTKIFVNPTGRFVIGGPAGDTGLTGRKIIVDTYGGYAPHGGGAFSGKDPTKVDRSASYAARYIAKNVVAAGLASRCEVQVAYAIGVAKPVSVLIDTQGTARVDEEAIAAAVLRHVDLRPAAIIKRFDLRRPIYCQTAAYGHMGREDLNLPWEARDLAEILKAEF
;
A
#
# COMPACT_ATOMS: atom_id res chain seq x y z
N MET A 1 32.60 7.78 -11.97
CA MET A 1 31.80 7.06 -10.95
C MET A 1 30.34 7.47 -11.12
N SER A 2 29.42 6.52 -11.38
CA SER A 2 28.01 6.89 -11.54
C SER A 2 27.40 7.11 -10.14
N ARG A 3 27.24 8.35 -9.75
CA ARG A 3 26.46 8.79 -8.59
C ARG A 3 25.02 9.00 -9.07
N LYS A 4 24.06 8.40 -8.39
CA LYS A 4 22.64 8.62 -8.64
C LYS A 4 21.96 8.99 -7.34
N LEU A 5 20.98 9.88 -7.38
CA LEU A 5 20.08 10.18 -6.29
C LEU A 5 18.71 9.61 -6.64
N PHE A 6 18.09 8.93 -5.68
CA PHE A 6 16.73 8.45 -5.82
C PHE A 6 15.91 8.89 -4.61
N THR A 7 14.69 9.32 -4.85
CA THR A 7 13.81 9.89 -3.82
C THR A 7 12.49 9.15 -3.80
N SER A 8 12.04 8.78 -2.60
CA SER A 8 10.67 8.33 -2.35
C SER A 8 10.03 9.17 -1.25
N GLU A 9 8.70 9.19 -1.24
CA GLU A 9 7.91 9.85 -0.21
C GLU A 9 6.91 8.91 0.43
N SER A 10 6.49 9.23 1.65
CA SER A 10 5.39 8.62 2.34
C SER A 10 4.56 9.66 3.07
N VAL A 11 3.37 9.29 3.51
CA VAL A 11 2.46 10.15 4.25
C VAL A 11 1.90 9.42 5.47
N THR A 12 1.49 10.19 6.49
CA THR A 12 0.86 9.62 7.68
C THR A 12 -0.57 9.16 7.39
N GLU A 13 -1.14 8.38 8.30
CA GLU A 13 -2.55 7.95 8.23
C GLU A 13 -3.56 9.12 8.23
N GLY A 14 -3.12 10.30 8.71
CA GLY A 14 -3.93 11.54 8.75
C GLY A 14 -3.86 12.39 7.48
N HIS A 15 -3.10 11.99 6.48
CA HIS A 15 -3.14 12.64 5.15
C HIS A 15 -4.52 12.41 4.51
N PRO A 16 -5.15 13.41 3.86
CA PRO A 16 -6.51 13.27 3.32
C PRO A 16 -6.75 12.05 2.44
N ASP A 17 -5.84 11.75 1.51
CA ASP A 17 -5.95 10.56 0.66
C ASP A 17 -5.87 9.27 1.49
N LYS A 18 -5.02 9.22 2.53
CA LYS A 18 -4.91 8.02 3.39
C LYS A 18 -6.05 7.85 4.37
N ILE A 19 -6.70 8.94 4.80
CA ILE A 19 -7.98 8.88 5.50
C ILE A 19 -9.01 8.17 4.62
N SER A 20 -9.09 8.57 3.35
CA SER A 20 -10.03 8.00 2.38
C SER A 20 -9.74 6.51 2.14
N ASP A 21 -8.48 6.13 1.95
CA ASP A 21 -8.05 4.75 1.82
C ASP A 21 -8.41 3.92 3.05
N LYS A 22 -8.12 4.45 4.26
CA LYS A 22 -8.39 3.75 5.52
C LYS A 22 -9.89 3.57 5.79
N ILE A 23 -10.72 4.55 5.43
CA ILE A 23 -12.19 4.43 5.52
C ILE A 23 -12.70 3.35 4.56
N SER A 24 -12.25 3.38 3.29
CA SER A 24 -12.68 2.39 2.29
C SER A 24 -12.29 0.97 2.69
N ASP A 25 -11.08 0.75 3.22
CA ASP A 25 -10.64 -0.56 3.70
C ASP A 25 -11.29 -0.96 5.03
N ALA A 26 -11.62 -0.01 5.92
CA ALA A 26 -12.38 -0.31 7.13
C ALA A 26 -13.81 -0.80 6.82
N ILE A 27 -14.45 -0.22 5.80
CA ILE A 27 -15.76 -0.66 5.30
C ILE A 27 -15.64 -2.06 4.69
N LEU A 28 -14.62 -2.31 3.86
CA LEU A 28 -14.35 -3.62 3.28
C LEU A 28 -14.16 -4.68 4.38
N ASP A 29 -13.32 -4.40 5.38
CA ASP A 29 -13.05 -5.33 6.47
C ASP A 29 -14.29 -5.65 7.28
N GLU A 30 -15.17 -4.65 7.52
CA GLU A 30 -16.43 -4.88 8.25
C GLU A 30 -17.39 -5.77 7.44
N MET A 31 -17.42 -5.62 6.11
CA MET A 31 -18.22 -6.49 5.25
C MET A 31 -17.69 -7.91 5.23
N LEU A 32 -16.38 -8.09 5.00
CA LEU A 32 -15.77 -9.42 4.95
C LEU A 32 -15.87 -10.18 6.27
N ARG A 33 -15.92 -9.48 7.40
CA ARG A 33 -16.12 -10.08 8.73
C ARG A 33 -17.48 -10.76 8.85
N GLN A 34 -18.52 -10.17 8.23
CA GLN A 34 -19.90 -10.68 8.28
C GLN A 34 -20.24 -11.57 7.08
N ASP A 35 -19.73 -11.25 5.91
CA ASP A 35 -19.92 -11.98 4.66
C ASP A 35 -18.61 -12.04 3.87
N PRO A 36 -17.80 -13.13 4.02
CA PRO A 36 -16.54 -13.30 3.29
C PRO A 36 -16.70 -13.34 1.77
N MET A 37 -17.92 -13.50 1.25
CA MET A 37 -18.20 -13.52 -0.19
C MET A 37 -18.60 -12.14 -0.74
N SER A 38 -18.61 -11.10 0.08
CA SER A 38 -18.92 -9.74 -0.32
C SER A 38 -18.11 -9.29 -1.55
N ARG A 39 -18.80 -8.65 -2.48
CA ARG A 39 -18.21 -7.95 -3.62
C ARG A 39 -18.21 -6.47 -3.31
N VAL A 40 -17.03 -5.87 -3.23
CA VAL A 40 -16.87 -4.50 -2.75
C VAL A 40 -15.94 -3.73 -3.70
N ALA A 41 -16.45 -2.61 -4.19
CA ALA A 41 -15.67 -1.54 -4.80
C ALA A 41 -16.13 -0.26 -4.10
N CYS A 42 -15.46 0.11 -3.01
CA CYS A 42 -15.82 1.22 -2.15
C CYS A 42 -14.79 2.34 -2.28
N GLU A 43 -15.24 3.49 -2.73
CA GLU A 43 -14.43 4.69 -2.82
C GLU A 43 -14.91 5.73 -1.82
N THR A 44 -13.98 6.46 -1.24
CA THR A 44 -14.24 7.52 -0.28
C THR A 44 -13.59 8.80 -0.75
N PHE A 45 -14.29 9.91 -0.61
CA PHE A 45 -13.63 11.21 -0.62
C PHE A 45 -13.87 11.95 0.68
N CYS A 46 -12.90 12.75 1.13
CA CYS A 46 -13.03 13.60 2.31
C CYS A 46 -12.54 15.01 2.03
N THR A 47 -13.23 16.00 2.61
CA THR A 47 -12.89 17.42 2.55
C THR A 47 -13.33 18.10 3.84
N THR A 48 -13.26 19.44 3.92
CA THR A 48 -13.70 20.19 5.10
C THR A 48 -15.11 19.77 5.55
N GLY A 49 -15.19 19.18 6.74
CA GLY A 49 -16.46 18.81 7.38
C GLY A 49 -17.29 17.73 6.68
N LEU A 50 -16.74 17.02 5.67
CA LEU A 50 -17.51 16.06 4.87
C LEU A 50 -16.69 14.80 4.54
N VAL A 51 -17.35 13.65 4.66
CA VAL A 51 -16.93 12.38 4.08
C VAL A 51 -18.05 11.86 3.16
N ALA A 52 -17.72 11.50 1.94
CA ALA A 52 -18.64 10.84 1.00
C ALA A 52 -18.12 9.45 0.65
N ILE A 53 -19.01 8.47 0.71
CA ILE A 53 -18.75 7.08 0.35
C ILE A 53 -19.55 6.75 -0.90
N MET A 54 -18.94 6.15 -1.88
CA MET A 54 -19.57 5.78 -3.14
C MET A 54 -19.02 4.44 -3.65
N GLY A 55 -19.74 3.83 -4.56
CA GLY A 55 -19.28 2.61 -5.22
C GLY A 55 -20.34 1.52 -5.33
N GLU A 56 -19.87 0.33 -5.73
CA GLU A 56 -20.70 -0.83 -5.98
C GLU A 56 -20.42 -1.91 -4.93
N ILE A 57 -21.45 -2.35 -4.23
CA ILE A 57 -21.34 -3.33 -3.15
C ILE A 57 -22.50 -4.32 -3.26
N THR A 58 -22.16 -5.61 -3.34
CA THR A 58 -23.10 -6.73 -3.26
C THR A 58 -22.70 -7.59 -2.06
N THR A 59 -23.54 -7.64 -1.03
CA THR A 59 -23.25 -8.31 0.24
C THR A 59 -24.52 -8.70 0.97
N ASN A 60 -24.44 -9.71 1.83
CA ASN A 60 -25.45 -10.03 2.82
C ASN A 60 -25.17 -9.36 4.19
N ALA A 61 -24.04 -8.65 4.31
CA ALA A 61 -23.67 -7.95 5.54
C ALA A 61 -24.49 -6.67 5.74
N TYR A 62 -24.72 -6.32 7.02
CA TYR A 62 -25.21 -4.99 7.39
C TYR A 62 -24.05 -4.18 8.00
N VAL A 63 -23.72 -3.06 7.38
CA VAL A 63 -22.65 -2.18 7.86
C VAL A 63 -23.19 -0.77 8.10
N ASP A 64 -23.05 -0.28 9.32
CA ASP A 64 -23.30 1.12 9.66
C ASP A 64 -22.11 1.99 9.18
N PHE A 65 -22.21 2.50 7.97
CA PHE A 65 -21.16 3.34 7.37
C PHE A 65 -20.81 4.56 8.21
N GLN A 66 -21.80 5.20 8.84
CA GLN A 66 -21.54 6.38 9.68
C GLN A 66 -20.67 6.00 10.87
N LYS A 67 -20.97 4.87 11.51
CA LYS A 67 -20.19 4.38 12.63
C LYS A 67 -18.75 4.05 12.19
N VAL A 68 -18.58 3.30 11.11
CA VAL A 68 -17.25 2.92 10.61
C VAL A 68 -16.40 4.15 10.28
N VAL A 69 -16.98 5.13 9.58
CA VAL A 69 -16.29 6.39 9.25
C VAL A 69 -15.86 7.13 10.51
N ARG A 70 -16.77 7.35 11.45
CA ARG A 70 -16.50 8.11 12.67
C ARG A 70 -15.44 7.43 13.54
N ASP A 71 -15.51 6.12 13.67
CA ASP A 71 -14.53 5.34 14.45
C ASP A 71 -13.14 5.39 13.78
N THR A 72 -13.07 5.29 12.45
CA THR A 72 -11.81 5.41 11.69
C THR A 72 -11.21 6.82 11.83
N VAL A 73 -12.00 7.86 11.67
CA VAL A 73 -11.56 9.26 11.81
C VAL A 73 -11.09 9.55 13.24
N ARG A 74 -11.77 8.96 14.25
CA ARG A 74 -11.38 9.07 15.68
C ARG A 74 -10.05 8.38 15.95
N ASP A 75 -9.85 7.15 15.44
CA ASP A 75 -8.59 6.40 15.58
C ASP A 75 -7.40 7.15 14.97
N ILE A 76 -7.60 7.78 13.81
CA ILE A 76 -6.59 8.62 13.17
C ILE A 76 -6.23 9.83 14.05
N GLY A 77 -7.17 10.36 14.82
CA GLY A 77 -6.94 11.45 15.75
C GLY A 77 -7.57 12.78 15.38
N TYR A 78 -8.49 12.83 14.42
CA TYR A 78 -9.31 14.00 14.15
C TYR A 78 -10.51 14.02 15.11
N THR A 79 -10.27 14.55 16.31
CA THR A 79 -11.21 14.52 17.44
C THR A 79 -11.66 15.91 17.92
N ARG A 80 -11.33 16.97 17.16
CA ARG A 80 -11.63 18.36 17.54
C ARG A 80 -12.14 19.16 16.36
N ALA A 81 -13.37 19.69 16.48
CA ALA A 81 -14.01 20.50 15.44
C ALA A 81 -13.17 21.70 14.95
N LYS A 82 -12.30 22.26 15.82
CA LYS A 82 -11.38 23.36 15.44
C LYS A 82 -10.37 22.99 14.35
N PHE A 83 -10.24 21.72 14.00
CA PHE A 83 -9.41 21.29 12.87
C PHE A 83 -10.13 21.42 11.52
N GLY A 84 -11.41 21.81 11.50
CA GLY A 84 -12.24 21.88 10.30
C GLY A 84 -12.69 20.53 9.78
N PHE A 85 -12.31 19.45 10.49
CA PHE A 85 -12.68 18.06 10.22
C PHE A 85 -12.54 17.26 11.52
N ASP A 86 -13.59 16.56 11.95
CA ASP A 86 -13.56 15.73 13.14
C ASP A 86 -14.59 14.60 13.09
N CYS A 87 -14.39 13.57 13.91
CA CYS A 87 -15.17 12.35 13.93
C CYS A 87 -16.64 12.54 14.38
N ASP A 88 -16.93 13.57 15.16
CA ASP A 88 -18.26 13.73 15.74
C ASP A 88 -19.15 14.65 14.89
N SER A 89 -18.60 15.68 14.26
CA SER A 89 -19.34 16.72 13.55
C SER A 89 -19.28 16.64 12.03
N CYS A 90 -18.37 15.86 11.42
CA CYS A 90 -18.33 15.76 9.97
C CYS A 90 -19.62 15.14 9.42
N ALA A 91 -20.11 15.67 8.30
CA ALA A 91 -21.18 15.03 7.55
C ALA A 91 -20.68 13.74 6.90
N VAL A 92 -21.51 12.69 6.94
CA VAL A 92 -21.25 11.44 6.25
C VAL A 92 -22.40 11.17 5.29
N ILE A 93 -22.11 11.12 4.01
CA ILE A 93 -23.08 10.82 2.96
C ILE A 93 -22.65 9.56 2.21
N SER A 94 -23.60 8.81 1.66
CA SER A 94 -23.32 7.61 0.89
C SER A 94 -24.15 7.53 -0.39
N SER A 95 -23.53 7.05 -1.47
CA SER A 95 -24.16 6.70 -2.73
C SER A 95 -23.61 5.35 -3.17
N ILE A 96 -24.24 4.28 -2.68
CA ILE A 96 -23.83 2.89 -2.92
C ILE A 96 -24.98 2.17 -3.59
N HIS A 97 -24.66 1.37 -4.60
CA HIS A 97 -25.60 0.52 -5.32
C HIS A 97 -24.99 -0.87 -5.56
N GLU A 98 -25.80 -1.81 -6.02
CA GLU A 98 -25.34 -3.15 -6.34
C GLU A 98 -24.44 -3.16 -7.60
N GLN A 99 -23.55 -4.14 -7.68
CA GLN A 99 -22.72 -4.35 -8.85
C GLN A 99 -23.60 -4.62 -10.10
N SER A 100 -23.19 -4.08 -11.26
CA SER A 100 -23.86 -4.34 -12.54
C SER A 100 -23.96 -5.85 -12.83
N PRO A 101 -25.16 -6.36 -13.18
CA PRO A 101 -25.32 -7.75 -13.60
C PRO A 101 -24.43 -8.16 -14.76
N ASP A 102 -24.14 -7.24 -15.68
CA ASP A 102 -23.30 -7.51 -16.86
C ASP A 102 -21.85 -7.81 -16.47
N ILE A 103 -21.34 -7.10 -15.46
CA ILE A 103 -20.01 -7.35 -14.90
C ILE A 103 -19.99 -8.68 -14.15
N ALA A 104 -21.02 -8.97 -13.33
CA ALA A 104 -21.13 -10.19 -12.56
C ALA A 104 -21.04 -11.45 -13.44
N ILE A 105 -21.67 -11.46 -14.62
CA ILE A 105 -21.66 -12.60 -15.56
C ILE A 105 -20.23 -13.01 -15.97
N GLY A 106 -19.33 -12.02 -16.17
CA GLY A 106 -17.95 -12.28 -16.56
C GLY A 106 -17.04 -12.70 -15.39
N VAL A 107 -17.35 -12.22 -14.19
CA VAL A 107 -16.53 -12.45 -12.99
C VAL A 107 -16.90 -13.73 -12.29
N ASP A 108 -18.19 -14.05 -12.18
CA ASP A 108 -18.67 -15.23 -11.42
C ASP A 108 -18.33 -16.55 -12.12
N LYS A 109 -18.25 -16.56 -13.44
CA LYS A 109 -17.80 -17.71 -14.22
C LYS A 109 -16.90 -17.27 -15.36
N SER A 110 -15.65 -17.71 -15.33
CA SER A 110 -14.63 -17.38 -16.33
C SER A 110 -14.96 -17.94 -17.72
N LEU A 111 -14.29 -17.44 -18.75
CA LEU A 111 -14.40 -17.93 -20.12
C LEU A 111 -14.01 -19.41 -20.19
N GLU A 112 -12.92 -19.81 -19.52
CA GLU A 112 -12.40 -21.18 -19.47
C GLU A 112 -13.41 -22.13 -18.82
N ALA A 113 -14.02 -21.71 -17.70
CA ALA A 113 -15.06 -22.51 -17.05
C ALA A 113 -16.35 -22.62 -17.89
N LYS A 114 -16.69 -21.60 -18.69
CA LYS A 114 -17.85 -21.66 -19.62
C LYS A 114 -17.59 -22.56 -20.82
N SER A 115 -16.34 -22.66 -21.28
CA SER A 115 -15.94 -23.55 -22.38
C SER A 115 -15.72 -25.00 -21.93
N GLY A 116 -15.66 -25.26 -20.61
CA GLY A 116 -15.40 -26.58 -20.07
C GLY A 116 -13.91 -26.97 -20.12
N GLU A 117 -13.02 -26.02 -20.26
CA GLU A 117 -11.57 -26.24 -20.28
C GLU A 117 -10.98 -26.44 -18.88
N ASP A 118 -11.55 -25.81 -17.85
CA ASP A 118 -11.17 -25.94 -16.45
C ASP A 118 -12.38 -26.35 -15.59
N ASP A 119 -12.28 -27.47 -14.87
CA ASP A 119 -13.30 -28.03 -13.96
C ASP A 119 -12.70 -28.36 -12.58
N ASP A 120 -11.82 -27.47 -12.09
CA ASP A 120 -11.13 -27.63 -10.81
C ASP A 120 -11.74 -26.79 -9.66
N GLY A 121 -12.86 -26.12 -9.92
CA GLY A 121 -13.59 -25.26 -8.97
C GLY A 121 -12.93 -23.89 -8.74
N LEU A 122 -12.01 -23.46 -9.62
CA LEU A 122 -11.40 -22.14 -9.61
C LEU A 122 -11.98 -21.25 -10.73
N ASP A 123 -13.30 -21.14 -10.76
CA ASP A 123 -14.10 -20.66 -11.88
C ASP A 123 -14.15 -19.13 -12.04
N THR A 124 -13.59 -18.37 -11.10
CA THR A 124 -13.69 -16.91 -11.10
C THR A 124 -12.80 -16.29 -12.17
N GLY A 125 -13.39 -15.54 -13.09
CA GLY A 125 -12.66 -14.73 -14.05
C GLY A 125 -12.08 -13.45 -13.41
N ALA A 126 -11.12 -12.81 -14.08
CA ALA A 126 -10.62 -11.52 -13.64
C ALA A 126 -11.74 -10.46 -13.67
N GLY A 127 -11.83 -9.68 -12.60
CA GLY A 127 -12.87 -8.66 -12.43
C GLY A 127 -12.73 -7.46 -13.36
N ASP A 128 -11.54 -7.28 -13.94
CA ASP A 128 -11.24 -6.24 -14.91
C ASP A 128 -10.05 -6.67 -15.78
N GLN A 129 -9.84 -5.94 -16.87
CA GLN A 129 -8.56 -5.93 -17.58
C GLN A 129 -7.55 -5.11 -16.80
N GLY A 130 -6.26 -5.39 -16.96
CA GLY A 130 -5.22 -4.55 -16.35
C GLY A 130 -3.88 -5.23 -16.30
N LEU A 131 -2.89 -4.47 -15.83
CA LEU A 131 -1.54 -4.96 -15.58
C LEU A 131 -1.14 -4.57 -14.15
N MET A 132 -0.47 -5.49 -13.47
CA MET A 132 -0.06 -5.35 -12.07
C MET A 132 1.42 -5.64 -11.96
N PHE A 133 2.09 -4.92 -11.05
CA PHE A 133 3.52 -5.09 -10.82
C PHE A 133 3.82 -5.56 -9.40
N GLY A 134 4.81 -6.43 -9.30
CA GLY A 134 5.51 -6.77 -8.08
C GLY A 134 6.97 -6.41 -8.19
N TYR A 135 7.60 -6.08 -7.06
CA TYR A 135 9.02 -5.79 -7.00
C TYR A 135 9.65 -6.25 -5.69
N ALA A 136 10.91 -6.63 -5.74
CA ALA A 136 11.76 -6.84 -4.57
C ALA A 136 13.22 -6.55 -4.92
N CYS A 137 13.98 -6.13 -3.91
CA CYS A 137 15.43 -5.98 -4.00
C CYS A 137 16.07 -6.26 -2.64
N ASP A 138 17.37 -6.52 -2.61
CA ASP A 138 18.14 -6.87 -1.42
C ASP A 138 18.69 -5.66 -0.64
N GLU A 139 18.05 -4.48 -0.80
CA GLU A 139 18.48 -3.23 -0.14
C GLU A 139 18.09 -3.15 1.34
N THR A 140 17.04 -3.86 1.75
CA THR A 140 16.53 -3.87 3.13
C THR A 140 16.16 -5.30 3.57
N PRO A 141 16.05 -5.58 4.88
CA PRO A 141 15.66 -6.91 5.37
C PRO A 141 14.31 -7.40 4.86
N GLU A 142 13.35 -6.50 4.69
CA GLU A 142 12.02 -6.77 4.14
C GLU A 142 12.00 -6.88 2.61
N LEU A 143 13.18 -6.75 1.97
CA LEU A 143 13.37 -6.80 0.51
C LEU A 143 12.59 -5.71 -0.24
N MET A 144 12.69 -4.49 0.26
CA MET A 144 12.12 -3.27 -0.32
C MET A 144 13.22 -2.30 -0.75
N PRO A 145 12.93 -1.39 -1.70
CA PRO A 145 13.83 -0.27 -1.98
C PRO A 145 14.03 0.62 -0.75
N LEU A 146 15.26 0.96 -0.44
CA LEU A 146 15.62 1.71 0.76
C LEU A 146 14.92 3.07 0.89
N PRO A 147 14.76 3.90 -0.18
CA PRO A 147 14.13 5.20 -0.05
C PRO A 147 12.68 5.14 0.45
N ILE A 148 11.87 4.21 -0.09
CA ILE A 148 10.46 4.07 0.33
C ILE A 148 10.37 3.43 1.72
N SER A 149 11.20 2.44 2.03
CA SER A 149 11.26 1.82 3.36
C SER A 149 11.54 2.87 4.43
N LEU A 150 12.57 3.68 4.26
CA LEU A 150 12.89 4.76 5.20
C LEU A 150 11.78 5.82 5.28
N SER A 151 11.15 6.17 4.14
CA SER A 151 10.06 7.14 4.14
C SER A 151 8.86 6.62 4.93
N HIS A 152 8.49 5.33 4.79
CA HIS A 152 7.43 4.70 5.59
C HIS A 152 7.78 4.66 7.07
N THR A 153 9.00 4.28 7.40
CA THR A 153 9.49 4.21 8.78
C THR A 153 9.38 5.57 9.47
N LEU A 154 9.82 6.64 8.80
CA LEU A 154 9.70 8.01 9.32
C LEU A 154 8.23 8.45 9.48
N ALA A 155 7.35 8.16 8.52
CA ALA A 155 5.93 8.52 8.60
C ALA A 155 5.21 7.75 9.73
N LYS A 156 5.54 6.47 9.91
CA LYS A 156 5.04 5.62 11.00
C LYS A 156 5.52 6.14 12.36
N ARG A 157 6.82 6.50 12.47
CA ARG A 157 7.38 7.07 13.68
C ARG A 157 6.78 8.42 14.03
N LEU A 158 6.56 9.29 13.04
CA LEU A 158 5.90 10.59 13.23
C LEU A 158 4.49 10.40 13.85
N THR A 159 3.73 9.42 13.37
CA THR A 159 2.42 9.09 13.93
C THR A 159 2.54 8.51 15.36
N ALA A 160 3.52 7.66 15.63
CA ALA A 160 3.75 7.10 16.96
C ALA A 160 4.07 8.20 17.98
N VAL A 161 4.99 9.11 17.64
CA VAL A 161 5.36 10.26 18.49
C VAL A 161 4.15 11.12 18.85
N ARG A 162 3.22 11.31 17.91
CA ARG A 162 1.96 12.02 18.16
C ARG A 162 1.00 11.22 19.06
N LYS A 163 0.74 9.95 18.72
CA LYS A 163 -0.23 9.10 19.46
C LYS A 163 0.24 8.78 20.90
N GLU A 164 1.54 8.66 21.09
CA GLU A 164 2.17 8.44 22.40
C GLU A 164 2.26 9.72 23.25
N GLY A 165 1.93 10.89 22.68
CA GLY A 165 1.96 12.18 23.37
C GLY A 165 3.37 12.68 23.67
N ILE A 166 4.39 12.21 22.94
CA ILE A 166 5.78 12.69 23.06
C ILE A 166 5.86 14.16 22.62
N CYS A 167 5.13 14.49 21.53
CA CYS A 167 4.97 15.86 21.03
C CYS A 167 3.46 16.13 20.90
N ASP A 168 2.83 16.69 21.92
CA ASP A 168 1.38 16.88 22.04
C ASP A 168 0.81 17.97 21.10
N TYR A 169 1.70 18.80 20.57
CA TYR A 169 1.37 19.83 19.59
C TYR A 169 1.17 19.26 18.17
N LEU A 170 1.60 18.03 17.88
CA LEU A 170 1.45 17.41 16.57
C LEU A 170 -0.02 17.13 16.23
N ARG A 171 -0.33 17.21 14.95
CA ARG A 171 -1.64 16.90 14.36
C ARG A 171 -1.51 15.73 13.39
N PRO A 172 -2.64 15.12 12.96
CA PRO A 172 -2.58 13.84 12.24
C PRO A 172 -1.92 13.91 10.85
N ASP A 173 -1.99 15.04 10.15
CA ASP A 173 -1.45 15.18 8.79
C ASP A 173 0.06 15.35 8.78
N GLY A 174 0.73 14.63 7.90
CA GLY A 174 2.17 14.74 7.73
C GLY A 174 2.69 13.98 6.51
N LYS A 175 3.88 14.37 6.06
CA LYS A 175 4.59 13.78 4.93
C LYS A 175 6.05 13.59 5.28
N THR A 176 6.65 12.56 4.73
CA THR A 176 8.08 12.27 4.81
C THR A 176 8.64 11.99 3.44
N GLN A 177 9.87 12.38 3.20
CA GLN A 177 10.57 12.12 1.94
C GLN A 177 12.03 11.82 2.25
N VAL A 178 12.58 10.80 1.61
CA VAL A 178 13.98 10.40 1.77
C VAL A 178 14.63 10.29 0.40
N THR A 179 15.77 10.98 0.25
CA THR A 179 16.65 10.87 -0.91
C THR A 179 17.87 10.06 -0.52
N VAL A 180 18.11 8.96 -1.24
CA VAL A 180 19.29 8.09 -1.06
C VAL A 180 20.26 8.30 -2.20
N GLU A 181 21.54 8.44 -1.85
CA GLU A 181 22.64 8.41 -2.82
C GLU A 181 23.05 6.96 -3.09
N TYR A 182 23.08 6.61 -4.36
CA TYR A 182 23.55 5.31 -4.86
C TYR A 182 24.92 5.43 -5.52
N ARG A 183 25.81 4.51 -5.20
CA ARG A 183 27.11 4.33 -5.87
C ARG A 183 27.20 2.92 -6.44
N HIS A 184 27.41 2.82 -7.74
CA HIS A 184 27.45 1.53 -8.44
C HIS A 184 26.18 0.66 -8.23
N GLY A 185 25.02 1.29 -8.11
CA GLY A 185 23.74 0.60 -7.91
C GLY A 185 23.44 0.18 -6.48
N VAL A 186 24.31 0.49 -5.51
CA VAL A 186 24.14 0.15 -4.08
C VAL A 186 23.87 1.44 -3.28
N PRO A 187 22.95 1.42 -2.30
CA PRO A 187 22.77 2.54 -1.38
C PRO A 187 24.07 2.88 -0.64
N ALA A 188 24.45 4.15 -0.63
CA ALA A 188 25.69 4.61 -0.02
C ALA A 188 25.49 5.53 1.17
N ARG A 189 24.48 6.41 1.11
CA ARG A 189 24.12 7.33 2.20
C ARG A 189 22.76 7.96 1.97
N VAL A 190 22.15 8.46 3.04
CA VAL A 190 20.98 9.34 2.97
C VAL A 190 21.47 10.76 2.66
N ASP A 191 21.08 11.28 1.49
CA ASP A 191 21.45 12.65 1.08
C ASP A 191 20.53 13.70 1.69
N THR A 192 19.21 13.45 1.66
CA THR A 192 18.23 14.45 2.11
C THR A 192 17.04 13.77 2.80
N VAL A 193 16.58 14.37 3.88
CA VAL A 193 15.35 14.01 4.59
C VAL A 193 14.44 15.23 4.66
N VAL A 194 13.18 15.06 4.30
CA VAL A 194 12.13 16.07 4.47
C VAL A 194 11.04 15.52 5.37
N VAL A 195 10.66 16.28 6.40
CA VAL A 195 9.51 15.99 7.25
C VAL A 195 8.61 17.22 7.25
N SER A 196 7.36 17.04 6.81
CA SER A 196 6.32 18.07 6.92
C SER A 196 5.24 17.53 7.86
N THR A 197 4.96 18.26 8.93
CA THR A 197 3.98 17.83 9.94
C THR A 197 3.05 18.96 10.33
N GLN A 198 1.77 18.66 10.38
CA GLN A 198 0.74 19.55 10.92
C GLN A 198 0.93 19.72 12.41
N HIS A 199 0.76 20.94 12.92
CA HIS A 199 1.03 21.27 14.31
C HIS A 199 0.07 22.32 14.89
N SER A 200 0.08 22.48 16.22
CA SER A 200 -0.59 23.56 16.95
C SER A 200 0.00 24.92 16.58
N PRO A 201 -0.79 26.02 16.60
CA PRO A 201 -0.29 27.34 16.32
C PRO A 201 0.70 27.89 17.36
N ASP A 202 0.76 27.27 18.54
CA ASP A 202 1.44 27.81 19.73
C ASP A 202 2.88 27.31 19.90
N VAL A 203 3.38 26.46 18.98
CA VAL A 203 4.74 25.90 18.99
C VAL A 203 5.62 26.62 17.96
N SER A 204 6.89 26.83 18.29
CA SER A 204 7.86 27.45 17.38
C SER A 204 8.39 26.46 16.33
N LEU A 205 8.82 26.96 15.18
CA LEU A 205 9.41 26.12 14.12
C LEU A 205 10.75 25.53 14.55
N GLU A 206 11.51 26.23 15.40
CA GLU A 206 12.76 25.77 15.98
C GLU A 206 12.53 24.55 16.87
N GLU A 207 11.53 24.59 17.73
CA GLU A 207 11.13 23.49 18.59
C GLU A 207 10.66 22.28 17.77
N ILE A 208 9.77 22.48 16.79
CA ILE A 208 9.33 21.40 15.88
C ILE A 208 10.54 20.78 15.19
N ARG A 209 11.48 21.58 14.68
CA ARG A 209 12.68 21.06 14.02
C ARG A 209 13.53 20.22 14.97
N ALA A 210 13.79 20.70 16.17
CA ALA A 210 14.59 19.98 17.18
C ALA A 210 13.94 18.64 17.55
N ASP A 211 12.63 18.64 17.79
CA ASP A 211 11.87 17.45 18.16
C ASP A 211 11.78 16.44 17.01
N MET A 212 11.56 16.89 15.78
CA MET A 212 11.53 15.97 14.63
C MET A 212 12.89 15.32 14.41
N ILE A 213 13.98 16.04 14.57
CA ILE A 213 15.32 15.44 14.47
C ILE A 213 15.51 14.41 15.60
N LYS A 214 15.19 14.78 16.85
CA LYS A 214 15.43 13.97 18.05
C LYS A 214 14.54 12.74 18.14
N HIS A 215 13.23 12.87 17.84
CA HIS A 215 12.24 11.85 18.14
C HIS A 215 11.76 11.07 16.91
N VAL A 216 11.98 11.60 15.69
CA VAL A 216 11.52 10.98 14.45
C VAL A 216 12.69 10.57 13.57
N ILE A 217 13.62 11.48 13.25
CA ILE A 217 14.66 11.23 12.22
C ILE A 217 15.80 10.38 12.77
N THR A 218 16.45 10.83 13.85
CA THR A 218 17.65 10.18 14.39
C THR A 218 17.41 8.75 14.86
N PRO A 219 16.28 8.41 15.52
CA PRO A 219 16.05 7.03 15.95
C PRO A 219 15.83 6.02 14.82
N GLU A 220 15.36 6.47 13.67
CA GLU A 220 14.89 5.58 12.61
C GLU A 220 15.87 5.47 11.42
N LEU A 221 16.79 6.43 11.27
CA LEU A 221 17.76 6.35 10.18
C LEU A 221 18.95 5.47 10.57
N PRO A 222 19.39 4.55 9.68
CA PRO A 222 20.57 3.73 9.92
C PRO A 222 21.82 4.60 10.08
N ALA A 223 22.50 4.48 11.23
CA ALA A 223 23.64 5.33 11.60
C ALA A 223 24.78 5.32 10.56
N HIS A 224 24.95 4.21 9.84
CA HIS A 224 26.00 4.08 8.81
C HIS A 224 25.64 4.77 7.48
N LEU A 225 24.38 5.17 7.30
CA LEU A 225 23.90 5.90 6.11
C LEU A 225 23.59 7.37 6.39
N PHE A 226 23.58 7.78 7.67
CA PHE A 226 23.23 9.12 8.13
C PHE A 226 24.48 9.83 8.65
N ASP A 227 24.86 10.93 8.00
CA ASP A 227 26.07 11.69 8.31
C ASP A 227 25.81 13.19 8.43
N GLU A 228 26.85 13.96 8.78
CA GLU A 228 26.77 15.41 8.94
C GLU A 228 26.46 16.17 7.64
N GLN A 229 26.62 15.53 6.48
CA GLN A 229 26.30 16.11 5.16
C GLN A 229 24.82 15.86 4.78
N THR A 230 24.09 15.07 5.54
CA THR A 230 22.67 14.80 5.30
C THR A 230 21.87 16.08 5.52
N LYS A 231 21.17 16.52 4.48
CA LYS A 231 20.30 17.69 4.54
C LYS A 231 18.98 17.33 5.21
N ILE A 232 18.58 18.12 6.21
CA ILE A 232 17.32 17.92 6.92
C ILE A 232 16.45 19.16 6.76
N PHE A 233 15.26 18.95 6.20
CA PHE A 233 14.21 19.96 6.06
C PHE A 233 13.00 19.55 6.91
N VAL A 234 12.62 20.42 7.84
CA VAL A 234 11.41 20.24 8.66
C VAL A 234 10.52 21.45 8.41
N ASN A 235 9.29 21.22 7.96
CA ASN A 235 8.33 22.26 7.59
C ASN A 235 8.99 23.43 6.79
N PRO A 236 9.63 23.15 5.65
CA PRO A 236 10.43 24.17 4.94
C PRO A 236 9.59 25.36 4.44
N THR A 237 8.28 25.20 4.30
CA THR A 237 7.35 26.29 3.97
C THR A 237 6.99 27.16 5.18
N GLY A 238 7.42 26.79 6.39
CA GLY A 238 7.08 27.43 7.65
C GLY A 238 5.86 26.81 8.33
N ARG A 239 4.86 27.64 8.63
CA ARG A 239 3.68 27.22 9.41
C ARG A 239 2.80 26.22 8.67
N PHE A 240 2.48 25.07 9.34
CA PHE A 240 1.57 24.03 8.84
C PHE A 240 0.50 23.73 9.91
N VAL A 241 -0.38 24.68 10.17
CA VAL A 241 -1.49 24.56 11.15
C VAL A 241 -2.77 24.08 10.48
N ILE A 242 -3.09 24.58 9.29
CA ILE A 242 -4.22 24.09 8.50
C ILE A 242 -3.71 22.90 7.67
N GLY A 243 -4.30 21.74 7.87
CA GLY A 243 -3.95 20.51 7.21
C GLY A 243 -5.09 19.50 7.31
N GLY A 244 -4.83 18.26 6.87
CA GLY A 244 -5.87 17.26 6.74
C GLY A 244 -6.96 17.66 5.75
N PRO A 245 -8.18 17.10 5.85
CA PRO A 245 -9.28 17.40 4.92
C PRO A 245 -9.70 18.88 4.87
N ALA A 246 -9.35 19.67 5.89
CA ALA A 246 -9.57 21.11 5.89
C ALA A 246 -8.57 21.86 5.00
N GLY A 247 -7.39 21.32 4.77
CA GLY A 247 -6.35 21.90 3.94
C GLY A 247 -6.39 21.44 2.49
N ASP A 248 -6.71 20.16 2.27
CA ASP A 248 -6.75 19.54 0.94
C ASP A 248 -7.77 18.40 0.92
N THR A 249 -8.37 18.15 -0.23
CA THR A 249 -9.33 17.07 -0.43
C THR A 249 -8.60 15.74 -0.63
N GLY A 250 -9.07 14.68 0.02
CA GLY A 250 -8.58 13.32 -0.13
C GLY A 250 -9.54 12.43 -0.92
N LEU A 251 -8.98 11.49 -1.68
CA LEU A 251 -9.71 10.44 -2.38
C LEU A 251 -8.98 9.10 -2.24
N THR A 252 -9.78 8.02 -2.21
CA THR A 252 -9.25 6.65 -2.30
C THR A 252 -8.43 6.47 -3.57
N GLY A 253 -7.26 5.81 -3.46
CA GLY A 253 -6.44 5.45 -4.60
C GLY A 253 -5.61 6.59 -5.21
N ARG A 254 -5.36 7.67 -4.47
CA ARG A 254 -4.50 8.79 -4.92
C ARG A 254 -3.07 8.73 -4.37
N LYS A 255 -2.71 7.68 -3.63
CA LYS A 255 -1.37 7.48 -3.09
C LYS A 255 -0.78 6.12 -3.51
N ILE A 256 -1.13 5.66 -4.72
CA ILE A 256 -0.78 4.33 -5.23
C ILE A 256 0.74 4.07 -5.30
N ILE A 257 1.54 5.10 -5.49
CA ILE A 257 3.01 4.97 -5.50
C ILE A 257 3.55 4.83 -4.08
N VAL A 258 2.96 5.54 -3.11
CA VAL A 258 3.24 5.36 -1.67
C VAL A 258 2.81 3.96 -1.20
N ASP A 259 1.71 3.45 -1.72
CA ASP A 259 1.18 2.13 -1.38
C ASP A 259 2.08 0.98 -1.85
N THR A 260 2.93 1.21 -2.83
CA THR A 260 3.78 0.20 -3.48
C THR A 260 5.27 0.43 -3.25
N TYR A 261 6.00 0.92 -4.24
CA TYR A 261 7.47 0.90 -4.20
C TYR A 261 8.11 2.31 -4.27
N GLY A 262 7.33 3.38 -4.03
CA GLY A 262 7.85 4.75 -3.97
C GLY A 262 8.45 5.25 -5.29
N GLY A 263 8.00 4.73 -6.42
CA GLY A 263 8.50 5.08 -7.75
C GLY A 263 9.71 4.27 -8.22
N TYR A 264 10.17 3.31 -7.41
CA TYR A 264 11.33 2.48 -7.74
C TYR A 264 11.01 1.41 -8.80
N ALA A 265 9.78 0.94 -8.82
CA ALA A 265 9.24 0.02 -9.83
C ALA A 265 8.05 0.66 -10.58
N PRO A 266 7.70 0.14 -11.77
CA PRO A 266 6.48 0.51 -12.47
C PRO A 266 5.21 0.27 -11.64
N HIS A 267 4.11 0.87 -12.06
CA HIS A 267 2.78 0.69 -11.46
C HIS A 267 1.74 0.55 -12.57
N GLY A 268 0.78 -0.38 -12.39
CA GLY A 268 -0.27 -0.62 -13.37
C GLY A 268 -1.41 0.41 -13.36
N GLY A 269 -1.47 1.27 -12.35
CA GLY A 269 -2.47 2.33 -12.20
C GLY A 269 -3.65 1.97 -11.29
N GLY A 270 -3.87 0.69 -10.97
CA GLY A 270 -4.96 0.24 -10.11
C GLY A 270 -4.75 0.56 -8.64
N ALA A 271 -5.74 1.15 -7.97
CA ALA A 271 -5.76 1.35 -6.53
C ALA A 271 -6.11 0.04 -5.80
N PHE A 272 -5.66 -0.09 -4.55
CA PHE A 272 -5.92 -1.27 -3.70
C PHE A 272 -7.11 -1.06 -2.76
N SER A 273 -7.08 0.03 -1.99
CA SER A 273 -8.05 0.29 -0.93
C SER A 273 -9.49 0.30 -1.42
N GLY A 274 -10.39 -0.27 -0.62
CA GLY A 274 -11.81 -0.39 -0.93
C GLY A 274 -12.19 -1.52 -1.89
N LYS A 275 -11.23 -2.26 -2.43
CA LYS A 275 -11.47 -3.37 -3.37
C LYS A 275 -11.38 -4.72 -2.66
N ASP A 276 -12.41 -5.55 -2.82
CA ASP A 276 -12.37 -6.95 -2.38
C ASP A 276 -11.37 -7.78 -3.24
N PRO A 277 -10.91 -8.96 -2.77
CA PRO A 277 -9.83 -9.69 -3.42
C PRO A 277 -10.15 -10.26 -4.81
N THR A 278 -11.38 -10.20 -5.29
CA THR A 278 -11.72 -10.58 -6.68
C THR A 278 -11.22 -9.55 -7.70
N LYS A 279 -10.92 -8.34 -7.25
CA LYS A 279 -10.29 -7.29 -8.08
C LYS A 279 -8.80 -7.58 -8.19
N VAL A 280 -8.37 -7.94 -9.38
CA VAL A 280 -6.96 -8.31 -9.68
C VAL A 280 -5.98 -7.16 -9.46
N ASP A 281 -6.41 -5.90 -9.56
CA ASP A 281 -5.59 -4.75 -9.18
C ASP A 281 -4.96 -4.93 -7.81
N ARG A 282 -5.70 -5.46 -6.85
CA ARG A 282 -5.24 -5.73 -5.50
C ARG A 282 -4.60 -7.10 -5.37
N SER A 283 -5.33 -8.17 -5.65
CA SER A 283 -4.90 -9.55 -5.40
C SER A 283 -3.70 -9.96 -6.25
N ALA A 284 -3.67 -9.61 -7.52
CA ALA A 284 -2.56 -9.95 -8.40
C ALA A 284 -1.31 -9.09 -8.13
N SER A 285 -1.46 -7.84 -7.67
CA SER A 285 -0.32 -7.04 -7.18
C SER A 285 0.33 -7.68 -5.96
N TYR A 286 -0.46 -8.24 -5.04
CA TYR A 286 0.06 -8.99 -3.90
C TYR A 286 0.74 -10.29 -4.34
N ALA A 287 0.18 -11.01 -5.30
CA ALA A 287 0.81 -12.21 -5.86
C ALA A 287 2.11 -11.88 -6.59
N ALA A 288 2.16 -10.80 -7.35
CA ALA A 288 3.37 -10.34 -8.02
C ALA A 288 4.46 -9.94 -7.01
N ARG A 289 4.09 -9.24 -5.91
CA ARG A 289 5.02 -8.97 -4.79
C ARG A 289 5.55 -10.24 -4.17
N TYR A 290 4.68 -11.21 -3.88
CA TYR A 290 5.08 -12.49 -3.31
C TYR A 290 6.11 -13.21 -4.18
N ILE A 291 5.89 -13.26 -5.50
CA ILE A 291 6.83 -13.88 -6.44
C ILE A 291 8.17 -13.14 -6.42
N ALA A 292 8.16 -11.82 -6.62
CA ALA A 292 9.38 -11.02 -6.64
C ALA A 292 10.19 -11.18 -5.35
N LYS A 293 9.50 -11.13 -4.19
CA LYS A 293 10.12 -11.29 -2.87
C LYS A 293 10.80 -12.67 -2.72
N ASN A 294 10.14 -13.73 -3.16
CA ASN A 294 10.66 -15.09 -3.03
C ASN A 294 11.83 -15.37 -3.99
N VAL A 295 11.82 -14.81 -5.20
CA VAL A 295 12.98 -14.90 -6.12
C VAL A 295 14.22 -14.26 -5.51
N VAL A 296 14.08 -13.08 -4.92
CA VAL A 296 15.20 -12.40 -4.25
C VAL A 296 15.59 -13.13 -2.95
N ALA A 297 14.64 -13.57 -2.14
CA ALA A 297 14.89 -14.33 -0.91
C ALA A 297 15.58 -15.67 -1.16
N ALA A 298 15.29 -16.33 -2.29
CA ALA A 298 15.99 -17.56 -2.74
C ALA A 298 17.45 -17.28 -3.14
N GLY A 299 17.84 -16.02 -3.30
CA GLY A 299 19.16 -15.63 -3.76
C GLY A 299 19.37 -15.83 -5.26
N LEU A 300 18.32 -16.01 -6.05
CA LEU A 300 18.38 -16.20 -7.51
C LEU A 300 18.69 -14.90 -8.25
N ALA A 301 18.34 -13.76 -7.66
CA ALA A 301 18.65 -12.41 -8.15
C ALA A 301 18.75 -11.42 -7.00
N SER A 302 19.39 -10.27 -7.20
CA SER A 302 19.40 -9.15 -6.25
C SER A 302 18.20 -8.21 -6.42
N ARG A 303 17.55 -8.28 -7.58
CA ARG A 303 16.35 -7.52 -7.94
C ARG A 303 15.42 -8.40 -8.75
N CYS A 304 14.14 -8.21 -8.56
CA CYS A 304 13.13 -8.91 -9.33
C CYS A 304 11.92 -8.02 -9.51
N GLU A 305 11.55 -7.77 -10.75
CA GLU A 305 10.30 -7.15 -11.17
C GLU A 305 9.40 -8.22 -11.78
N VAL A 306 8.13 -8.20 -11.44
CA VAL A 306 7.12 -9.13 -11.97
C VAL A 306 5.97 -8.30 -12.53
N GLN A 307 5.62 -8.52 -13.78
CA GLN A 307 4.39 -8.00 -14.37
C GLN A 307 3.41 -9.13 -14.63
N VAL A 308 2.16 -8.94 -14.24
CA VAL A 308 1.04 -9.85 -14.56
C VAL A 308 -0.05 -9.04 -15.23
N ALA A 309 -0.63 -9.55 -16.33
CA ALA A 309 -1.72 -8.88 -17.02
C ALA A 309 -2.92 -9.81 -17.20
N TYR A 310 -4.12 -9.24 -17.12
CA TYR A 310 -5.40 -9.97 -17.27
C TYR A 310 -6.30 -9.31 -18.30
N ALA A 311 -7.20 -10.13 -18.86
CA ALA A 311 -8.40 -9.68 -19.60
C ALA A 311 -9.63 -9.91 -18.73
N ILE A 312 -10.61 -9.01 -18.78
CA ILE A 312 -11.86 -9.15 -18.03
C ILE A 312 -12.56 -10.48 -18.36
N GLY A 313 -13.02 -11.20 -17.34
CA GLY A 313 -13.73 -12.47 -17.50
C GLY A 313 -12.85 -13.68 -17.85
N VAL A 314 -11.53 -13.50 -18.00
CA VAL A 314 -10.56 -14.58 -18.23
C VAL A 314 -9.85 -14.90 -16.93
N ALA A 315 -9.71 -16.18 -16.58
CA ALA A 315 -9.07 -16.57 -15.32
C ALA A 315 -7.54 -16.58 -15.44
N LYS A 316 -7.00 -17.13 -16.51
CA LYS A 316 -5.55 -17.21 -16.72
C LYS A 316 -5.00 -15.84 -17.11
N PRO A 317 -3.85 -15.41 -16.56
CA PRO A 317 -3.21 -14.18 -17.00
C PRO A 317 -2.85 -14.26 -18.49
N VAL A 318 -3.05 -13.16 -19.22
CA VAL A 318 -2.70 -13.07 -20.65
C VAL A 318 -1.19 -12.93 -20.86
N SER A 319 -0.46 -12.45 -19.85
CA SER A 319 1.00 -12.42 -19.84
C SER A 319 1.55 -12.40 -18.41
N VAL A 320 2.71 -13.00 -18.24
CA VAL A 320 3.54 -12.94 -17.04
C VAL A 320 4.97 -12.66 -17.47
N LEU A 321 5.55 -11.59 -16.95
CA LEU A 321 6.97 -11.24 -17.15
C LEU A 321 7.68 -11.28 -15.80
N ILE A 322 8.85 -11.88 -15.77
CA ILE A 322 9.79 -11.81 -14.65
C ILE A 322 11.10 -11.23 -15.21
N ASP A 323 11.50 -10.08 -14.69
CA ASP A 323 12.71 -9.35 -15.09
C ASP A 323 13.58 -9.14 -13.85
N THR A 324 14.76 -9.67 -13.86
CA THR A 324 15.73 -9.52 -12.76
C THR A 324 16.64 -8.31 -12.95
N GLN A 325 16.39 -7.48 -13.95
CA GLN A 325 17.18 -6.28 -14.28
C GLN A 325 18.68 -6.58 -14.42
N GLY A 326 19.00 -7.76 -15.00
CA GLY A 326 20.38 -8.20 -15.23
C GLY A 326 21.11 -8.64 -13.96
N THR A 327 20.40 -8.93 -12.87
CA THR A 327 21.00 -9.41 -11.59
C THR A 327 20.82 -10.90 -11.37
N ALA A 328 20.21 -11.62 -12.30
CA ALA A 328 20.03 -13.07 -12.23
C ALA A 328 21.36 -13.82 -12.07
N ARG A 329 21.35 -14.83 -11.22
CA ARG A 329 22.48 -15.74 -10.99
C ARG A 329 22.33 -17.06 -11.77
N VAL A 330 21.17 -17.30 -12.31
CA VAL A 330 20.77 -18.44 -13.13
C VAL A 330 19.96 -17.93 -14.32
N ASP A 331 19.63 -18.80 -15.27
CA ASP A 331 18.82 -18.40 -16.42
C ASP A 331 17.46 -17.81 -16.01
N GLU A 332 17.13 -16.66 -16.54
CA GLU A 332 15.90 -15.91 -16.16
C GLU A 332 14.63 -16.59 -16.65
N GLU A 333 14.66 -17.22 -17.82
CA GLU A 333 13.54 -18.03 -18.32
C GLU A 333 13.29 -19.26 -17.44
N ALA A 334 14.37 -19.86 -16.91
CA ALA A 334 14.25 -20.96 -15.96
C ALA A 334 13.64 -20.51 -14.63
N ILE A 335 13.97 -19.31 -14.13
CA ILE A 335 13.32 -18.73 -12.95
C ILE A 335 11.83 -18.58 -13.20
N ALA A 336 11.43 -17.98 -14.34
CA ALA A 336 10.04 -17.77 -14.69
C ALA A 336 9.29 -19.10 -14.80
N ALA A 337 9.86 -20.10 -15.43
CA ALA A 337 9.26 -21.44 -15.53
C ALA A 337 9.12 -22.11 -14.15
N ALA A 338 10.11 -21.99 -13.27
CA ALA A 338 10.05 -22.50 -11.90
C ALA A 338 8.92 -21.86 -11.11
N VAL A 339 8.82 -20.53 -11.13
CA VAL A 339 7.76 -19.79 -10.46
C VAL A 339 6.38 -20.24 -10.92
N LEU A 340 6.14 -20.34 -12.24
CA LEU A 340 4.84 -20.71 -12.80
C LEU A 340 4.43 -22.17 -12.53
N ARG A 341 5.37 -23.04 -12.19
CA ARG A 341 5.05 -24.41 -11.69
C ARG A 341 4.45 -24.40 -10.29
N HIS A 342 4.80 -23.41 -9.46
CA HIS A 342 4.44 -23.39 -8.03
C HIS A 342 3.39 -22.34 -7.67
N VAL A 343 3.16 -21.34 -8.54
CA VAL A 343 2.24 -20.24 -8.29
C VAL A 343 1.18 -20.17 -9.38
N ASP A 344 -0.04 -20.57 -9.03
CA ASP A 344 -1.20 -20.36 -9.87
C ASP A 344 -1.69 -18.92 -9.72
N LEU A 345 -1.70 -18.17 -10.82
CA LEU A 345 -2.05 -16.77 -10.87
C LEU A 345 -3.52 -16.51 -11.26
N ARG A 346 -4.36 -17.54 -11.35
CA ARG A 346 -5.81 -17.34 -11.50
C ARG A 346 -6.37 -16.62 -10.25
N PRO A 347 -7.31 -15.68 -10.38
CA PRO A 347 -7.84 -14.90 -9.25
C PRO A 347 -8.31 -15.76 -8.07
N ALA A 348 -9.07 -16.83 -8.33
CA ALA A 348 -9.53 -17.73 -7.29
C ALA A 348 -8.39 -18.48 -6.58
N ALA A 349 -7.34 -18.85 -7.31
CA ALA A 349 -6.15 -19.50 -6.76
C ALA A 349 -5.35 -18.56 -5.85
N ILE A 350 -5.18 -17.31 -6.25
CA ILE A 350 -4.53 -16.26 -5.46
C ILE A 350 -5.31 -16.04 -4.16
N ILE A 351 -6.64 -15.86 -4.24
CA ILE A 351 -7.52 -15.68 -3.09
C ILE A 351 -7.38 -16.84 -2.11
N LYS A 352 -7.40 -18.07 -2.61
CA LYS A 352 -7.27 -19.29 -1.81
C LYS A 352 -5.88 -19.40 -1.18
N ARG A 353 -4.80 -19.17 -1.96
CA ARG A 353 -3.41 -19.26 -1.48
C ARG A 353 -3.13 -18.33 -0.32
N PHE A 354 -3.60 -17.11 -0.40
CA PHE A 354 -3.33 -16.07 0.60
C PHE A 354 -4.46 -15.90 1.61
N ASP A 355 -5.54 -16.68 1.51
CA ASP A 355 -6.72 -16.55 2.37
C ASP A 355 -7.20 -15.09 2.48
N LEU A 356 -7.44 -14.48 1.31
CA LEU A 356 -7.71 -13.05 1.17
C LEU A 356 -9.14 -12.62 1.55
N ARG A 357 -10.02 -13.55 1.92
CA ARG A 357 -11.39 -13.21 2.33
C ARG A 357 -11.52 -12.86 3.82
N ARG A 358 -10.39 -12.64 4.48
CA ARG A 358 -10.30 -12.18 5.87
C ARG A 358 -10.28 -10.65 5.96
N PRO A 359 -10.71 -10.07 7.10
CA PRO A 359 -10.62 -8.62 7.34
C PRO A 359 -9.18 -8.22 7.72
N ILE A 360 -8.31 -8.06 6.73
CA ILE A 360 -6.87 -7.78 6.90
C ILE A 360 -6.43 -6.49 6.19
N TYR A 361 -7.34 -5.71 5.65
CA TYR A 361 -7.04 -4.64 4.71
C TYR A 361 -6.85 -3.27 5.35
N CYS A 362 -7.66 -2.89 6.33
CA CYS A 362 -7.59 -1.58 6.99
C CYS A 362 -6.18 -1.30 7.58
N GLN A 363 -5.49 -2.32 8.08
CA GLN A 363 -4.14 -2.18 8.63
C GLN A 363 -3.07 -1.87 7.57
N THR A 364 -3.34 -2.12 6.28
CA THR A 364 -2.41 -1.84 5.17
C THR A 364 -2.65 -0.48 4.53
N ALA A 365 -3.76 0.18 4.84
CA ALA A 365 -4.16 1.43 4.20
C ALA A 365 -3.21 2.62 4.44
N ALA A 366 -2.22 2.50 5.33
CA ALA A 366 -1.18 3.50 5.56
C ALA A 366 0.19 2.82 5.69
N TYR A 367 1.25 3.56 5.32
CA TYR A 367 2.65 3.11 5.40
C TYR A 367 3.01 1.97 4.45
N GLY A 368 2.32 1.87 3.30
CA GLY A 368 2.53 0.89 2.26
C GLY A 368 1.86 -0.46 2.50
N HIS A 369 1.59 -1.16 1.41
CA HIS A 369 1.03 -2.53 1.41
C HIS A 369 2.12 -3.59 1.35
N MET A 370 3.35 -3.21 0.98
CA MET A 370 4.49 -4.10 0.77
C MET A 370 5.57 -3.83 1.82
N GLY A 371 6.37 -4.87 2.14
CA GLY A 371 7.45 -4.78 3.12
C GLY A 371 6.99 -4.68 4.58
N ARG A 372 5.74 -5.05 4.87
CA ARG A 372 5.11 -4.92 6.18
C ARG A 372 5.30 -6.20 7.02
N GLU A 373 6.52 -6.46 7.45
CA GLU A 373 6.83 -7.61 8.31
C GLU A 373 6.27 -7.47 9.74
N ASP A 374 5.82 -6.27 10.11
CA ASP A 374 5.08 -5.99 11.33
C ASP A 374 3.62 -6.52 11.31
N LEU A 375 3.11 -6.86 10.13
CA LEU A 375 1.75 -7.29 9.91
C LEU A 375 1.74 -8.71 9.31
N ASN A 376 1.67 -9.74 9.87
CA ASN A 376 1.68 -11.12 9.31
C ASN A 376 0.85 -11.27 8.00
N LEU A 377 1.31 -10.61 6.92
CA LEU A 377 0.63 -10.56 5.63
C LEU A 377 1.06 -11.74 4.74
N PRO A 378 0.13 -12.49 4.14
CA PRO A 378 0.47 -13.71 3.40
C PRO A 378 1.32 -13.46 2.16
N TRP A 379 1.23 -12.30 1.52
CA TRP A 379 2.04 -11.97 0.36
C TRP A 379 3.47 -11.52 0.71
N GLU A 380 3.78 -11.37 1.99
CA GLU A 380 5.14 -11.12 2.49
C GLU A 380 5.84 -12.41 2.95
N ALA A 381 5.18 -13.56 2.89
CA ALA A 381 5.76 -14.86 3.23
C ALA A 381 6.92 -15.24 2.28
N ARG A 382 7.88 -15.99 2.80
CA ARG A 382 9.09 -16.45 2.07
C ARG A 382 9.13 -17.96 1.89
N ASP A 383 7.97 -18.61 1.97
CA ASP A 383 7.83 -20.08 1.90
C ASP A 383 8.17 -20.66 0.52
N LEU A 384 8.01 -19.89 -0.55
CA LEU A 384 8.40 -20.30 -1.90
C LEU A 384 9.93 -20.22 -2.11
N ALA A 385 10.65 -19.44 -1.33
CA ALA A 385 12.09 -19.22 -1.54
C ALA A 385 12.91 -20.51 -1.42
N GLU A 386 12.64 -21.36 -0.42
CA GLU A 386 13.36 -22.63 -0.26
C GLU A 386 13.02 -23.62 -1.37
N ILE A 387 11.79 -23.60 -1.88
CA ILE A 387 11.34 -24.42 -3.01
C ILE A 387 12.12 -24.00 -4.28
N LEU A 388 12.12 -22.70 -4.58
CA LEU A 388 12.85 -22.17 -5.73
C LEU A 388 14.35 -22.46 -5.65
N LYS A 389 14.96 -22.27 -4.48
CA LYS A 389 16.37 -22.54 -4.24
C LYS A 389 16.76 -24.01 -4.48
N ALA A 390 15.83 -24.94 -4.22
CA ALA A 390 16.07 -26.36 -4.41
C ALA A 390 15.99 -26.80 -5.88
N GLU A 391 15.49 -25.98 -6.78
CA GLU A 391 15.40 -26.24 -8.21
C GLU A 391 16.67 -25.84 -8.99
N PHE A 392 17.55 -25.06 -8.37
CA PHE A 392 18.79 -24.53 -8.94
C PHE A 392 20.01 -24.86 -8.09
#